data_e31c3973f1b0e97f502e8161590b6d8a
#
_entry.id   e31c3973f1b0e97f502e8161590b6d8a
#
_cell.length_a   1.000
_cell.length_b   1.000
_cell.length_c   1.000
_cell.angle_alpha   90.00
_cell.angle_beta   90.00
_cell.angle_gamma   90.00
#
_symmetry.space_group_name_H-M   'P 1'
#
loop_
_entity.id
_entity.type
_entity.pdbx_description
1 polymer ?
#
loop_
_entity_poly.entity_id
_entity_poly.type
_entity_poly.pdbx_seq_one_letter_code
_entity_poly.pdbx_strand_id
1 'polypeptide(L)'
;MRVAIVERDEKVLEELKKGLKRVDPNYELAGIAGNGQSAYEMITVMQPNLVIMDIGLPRMNGLNLLRKLRTEGREFRVIIITKDEDFQQAKQAIDLICSLYERQ
;
A
#
# COMPACT_ATOMS: atom_id res chain seq x y z
N MET A 1 -8.08 -13.00 -4.10
CA MET A 1 -6.93 -12.12 -3.77
C MET A 1 -7.28 -11.29 -2.55
N ARG A 2 -6.39 -11.27 -1.57
CA ARG A 2 -6.56 -10.48 -0.35
C ARG A 2 -5.89 -9.14 -0.52
N VAL A 3 -6.66 -8.05 -0.39
CA VAL A 3 -6.21 -6.69 -0.66
C VAL A 3 -6.32 -5.82 0.58
N ALA A 4 -5.28 -5.09 0.89
CA ALA A 4 -5.30 -4.02 1.89
C ALA A 4 -5.23 -2.68 1.18
N ILE A 5 -5.98 -1.70 1.68
CA ILE A 5 -5.99 -0.36 1.13
C ILE A 5 -5.54 0.62 2.21
N VAL A 6 -4.54 1.43 1.89
CA VAL A 6 -4.01 2.45 2.77
C VAL A 6 -4.31 3.80 2.15
N GLU A 7 -5.45 4.36 2.51
CA GLU A 7 -5.98 5.59 1.94
C GLU A 7 -6.96 6.22 2.93
N ARG A 8 -6.89 7.53 3.11
CA ARG A 8 -7.78 8.23 4.03
C ARG A 8 -8.91 9.00 3.34
N ASP A 9 -8.79 9.25 2.04
CA ASP A 9 -9.83 9.96 1.28
C ASP A 9 -10.93 8.97 0.91
N GLU A 10 -12.13 9.20 1.43
CA GLU A 10 -13.26 8.29 1.22
C GLU A 10 -13.67 8.17 -0.25
N LYS A 11 -13.53 9.25 -1.03
CA LYS A 11 -13.86 9.20 -2.46
C LYS A 11 -12.89 8.30 -3.21
N VAL A 12 -11.60 8.44 -2.94
CA VAL A 12 -10.56 7.60 -3.53
C VAL A 12 -10.78 6.15 -3.12
N LEU A 13 -11.07 5.92 -1.84
CA LEU A 13 -11.32 4.58 -1.31
C LEU A 13 -12.47 3.89 -2.04
N GLU A 14 -13.59 4.60 -2.26
CA GLU A 14 -14.74 4.03 -2.96
C GLU A 14 -14.41 3.73 -4.44
N GLU A 15 -13.66 4.59 -5.10
CA GLU A 15 -13.22 4.34 -6.48
C GLU A 15 -12.30 3.11 -6.57
N LEU A 16 -11.40 2.96 -5.60
CA LEU A 16 -10.51 1.80 -5.54
C LEU A 16 -11.30 0.50 -5.36
N LYS A 17 -12.28 0.50 -4.46
CA LYS A 17 -13.13 -0.68 -4.24
C LYS A 17 -13.91 -1.06 -5.51
N LYS A 18 -14.45 -0.08 -6.22
CA LYS A 18 -15.14 -0.32 -7.48
C LYS A 18 -14.22 -0.91 -8.54
N GLY A 19 -13.01 -0.35 -8.65
CA GLY A 19 -12.03 -0.86 -9.60
C GLY A 19 -11.59 -2.28 -9.28
N LEU A 20 -11.34 -2.56 -8.01
CA LEU A 20 -10.98 -3.91 -7.58
C LEU A 20 -12.06 -4.93 -7.91
N LYS A 21 -13.30 -4.58 -7.71
CA LYS A 21 -14.42 -5.50 -7.98
C LYS A 21 -14.54 -5.83 -9.46
N ARG A 22 -14.17 -4.90 -10.35
CA ARG A 22 -14.14 -5.14 -11.79
C ARG A 22 -13.02 -6.10 -12.18
N VAL A 23 -11.86 -5.96 -11.54
CA VAL A 23 -10.68 -6.77 -11.85
C VAL A 23 -10.81 -8.17 -11.27
N ASP A 24 -11.28 -8.27 -10.04
CA ASP A 24 -11.47 -9.54 -9.34
C ASP A 24 -12.75 -9.46 -8.53
N PRO A 25 -13.90 -9.94 -9.09
CA PRO A 25 -15.17 -9.89 -8.37
C PRO A 25 -15.16 -10.61 -7.03
N ASN A 26 -14.22 -11.52 -6.82
CA ASN A 26 -14.12 -12.32 -5.61
C ASN A 26 -13.00 -11.84 -4.68
N TYR A 27 -12.47 -10.63 -4.89
CA TYR A 27 -11.43 -10.14 -4.02
C TYR A 27 -11.93 -10.02 -2.57
N GLU A 28 -11.01 -10.25 -1.65
CA GLU A 28 -11.28 -10.12 -0.23
C GLU A 28 -10.59 -8.84 0.28
N LEU A 29 -11.35 -7.94 0.89
CA LEU A 29 -10.79 -6.76 1.50
C LEU A 29 -10.24 -7.14 2.87
N ALA A 30 -8.92 -7.26 2.96
CA ALA A 30 -8.25 -7.66 4.19
C ALA A 30 -8.28 -6.57 5.25
N GLY A 31 -8.23 -5.30 4.83
CA GLY A 31 -8.29 -4.19 5.77
C GLY A 31 -8.12 -2.85 5.08
N ILE A 32 -8.46 -1.79 5.82
CA ILE A 32 -8.31 -0.41 5.39
C ILE A 32 -7.63 0.36 6.52
N ALA A 33 -6.68 1.20 6.17
CA ALA A 33 -6.01 2.07 7.13
C ALA A 33 -5.86 3.47 6.55
N GLY A 34 -5.97 4.49 7.40
CA GLY A 34 -5.88 5.88 6.99
C GLY A 34 -4.57 6.57 7.35
N ASN A 35 -3.64 5.87 7.98
CA ASN A 35 -2.31 6.41 8.31
C ASN A 35 -1.29 5.28 8.35
N GLY A 36 -0.01 5.65 8.37
CA GLY A 36 1.07 4.67 8.29
C GLY A 36 1.15 3.73 9.49
N GLN A 37 0.88 4.22 10.68
CA GLN A 37 0.95 3.40 11.89
C GLN A 37 -0.15 2.32 11.89
N SER A 38 -1.38 2.71 11.61
CA SER A 38 -2.50 1.75 11.50
C SER A 38 -2.28 0.78 10.36
N ALA A 39 -1.71 1.26 9.24
CA ALA A 39 -1.38 0.41 8.10
C ALA A 39 -0.35 -0.65 8.46
N TYR A 40 0.70 -0.27 9.19
CA TYR A 40 1.71 -1.21 9.64
C TYR A 40 1.09 -2.34 10.46
N GLU A 41 0.27 -1.98 11.44
CA GLU A 41 -0.40 -2.97 12.29
C GLU A 41 -1.33 -3.88 11.50
N MET A 42 -2.13 -3.30 10.63
CA MET A 42 -3.09 -4.03 9.82
C MET A 42 -2.40 -5.01 8.86
N ILE A 43 -1.36 -4.58 8.14
CA ILE A 43 -0.65 -5.42 7.20
C ILE A 43 0.06 -6.57 7.92
N THR A 44 0.63 -6.29 9.08
CA THR A 44 1.32 -7.29 9.89
C THR A 44 0.37 -8.41 10.32
N VAL A 45 -0.84 -8.05 10.74
CA VAL A 45 -1.84 -9.00 11.23
C VAL A 45 -2.55 -9.73 10.07
N MET A 46 -2.99 -8.98 9.07
CA MET A 46 -3.86 -9.51 8.01
C MET A 46 -3.10 -10.20 6.87
N GLN A 47 -1.83 -9.91 6.71
CA GLN A 47 -0.97 -10.52 5.69
C GLN A 47 -1.60 -10.52 4.29
N PRO A 48 -1.89 -9.33 3.72
CA PRO A 48 -2.52 -9.25 2.40
C PRO A 48 -1.57 -9.70 1.29
N ASN A 49 -2.12 -10.03 0.13
CA ASN A 49 -1.35 -10.32 -1.08
C ASN A 49 -0.99 -9.05 -1.83
N LEU A 50 -1.88 -8.05 -1.78
CA LEU A 50 -1.74 -6.79 -2.48
C LEU A 50 -2.04 -5.65 -1.53
N VAL A 51 -1.20 -4.62 -1.56
CA VAL A 51 -1.42 -3.38 -0.82
C VAL A 51 -1.53 -2.24 -1.81
N ILE A 52 -2.63 -1.51 -1.77
CA ILE A 52 -2.81 -0.28 -2.53
C ILE A 52 -2.62 0.86 -1.54
N MET A 53 -1.67 1.73 -1.78
CA MET A 53 -1.18 2.67 -0.79
C MET A 53 -1.04 4.08 -1.35
N ASP A 54 -1.57 5.05 -0.62
CA ASP A 54 -1.24 6.46 -0.82
C ASP A 54 0.10 6.71 -0.12
N ILE A 55 1.06 7.27 -0.84
CA ILE A 55 2.40 7.50 -0.30
C ILE A 55 2.43 8.68 0.69
N GLY A 56 1.52 9.64 0.56
CA GLY A 56 1.45 10.83 1.41
C GLY A 56 0.68 10.63 2.71
N LEU A 57 0.98 9.58 3.46
CA LEU A 57 0.26 9.24 4.68
C LEU A 57 0.70 10.10 5.88
N PRO A 58 -0.23 10.45 6.79
CA PRO A 58 0.15 11.07 8.06
C PRO A 58 0.84 10.08 8.99
N ARG A 59 1.58 10.60 9.96
CA ARG A 59 2.32 9.89 11.02
C ARG A 59 3.51 9.10 10.52
N MET A 60 3.34 8.21 9.57
CA MET A 60 4.42 7.45 8.94
C MET A 60 4.11 7.44 7.45
N ASN A 61 4.96 8.08 6.64
CA ASN A 61 4.71 8.14 5.20
C ASN A 61 4.86 6.74 4.55
N GLY A 62 4.30 6.62 3.34
CA GLY A 62 4.25 5.32 2.66
C GLY A 62 5.62 4.72 2.38
N LEU A 63 6.63 5.55 2.09
CA LEU A 63 7.99 5.06 1.84
C LEU A 63 8.60 4.43 3.09
N ASN A 64 8.48 5.09 4.24
CA ASN A 64 8.98 4.55 5.50
C ASN A 64 8.24 3.27 5.90
N LEU A 65 6.94 3.23 5.67
CA LEU A 65 6.13 2.05 5.92
C LEU A 65 6.61 0.85 5.09
N LEU A 66 6.82 1.06 3.78
CA LEU A 66 7.31 0.01 2.90
C LEU A 66 8.68 -0.48 3.34
N ARG A 67 9.59 0.45 3.66
CA ARG A 67 10.93 0.10 4.11
C ARG A 67 10.88 -0.78 5.36
N LYS A 68 10.06 -0.40 6.33
CA LYS A 68 9.92 -1.16 7.58
C LYS A 68 9.37 -2.56 7.32
N LEU A 69 8.30 -2.67 6.53
CA LEU A 69 7.68 -3.96 6.22
C LEU A 69 8.64 -4.89 5.47
N ARG A 70 9.34 -4.37 4.46
CA ARG A 70 10.31 -5.16 3.69
C ARG A 70 11.49 -5.61 4.55
N THR A 71 11.98 -4.75 5.43
CA THR A 71 13.05 -5.08 6.37
C THR A 71 12.64 -6.21 7.30
N GLU A 72 11.37 -6.29 7.66
CA GLU A 72 10.82 -7.34 8.51
C GLU A 72 10.45 -8.61 7.74
N GLY A 73 10.75 -8.67 6.45
CA GLY A 73 10.52 -9.86 5.64
C GLY A 73 9.11 -10.03 5.13
N ARG A 74 8.28 -8.98 5.20
CA ARG A 74 6.90 -9.05 4.70
C ARG A 74 6.89 -9.01 3.18
N GLU A 75 6.18 -9.94 2.56
CA GLU A 75 6.08 -10.04 1.11
C GLU A 75 4.65 -9.79 0.66
N PHE A 76 4.48 -8.85 -0.26
CA PHE A 76 3.21 -8.51 -0.89
C PHE A 76 3.48 -7.62 -2.10
N ARG A 77 2.55 -7.59 -3.03
CA ARG A 77 2.62 -6.66 -4.15
C ARG A 77 2.10 -5.30 -3.70
N VAL A 78 2.63 -4.24 -4.30
CA VAL A 78 2.27 -2.87 -3.95
C VAL A 78 1.86 -2.09 -5.18
N ILE A 79 0.74 -1.39 -5.08
CA ILE A 79 0.35 -0.36 -6.04
C ILE A 79 0.39 0.96 -5.28
N ILE A 80 1.17 1.91 -5.78
CA ILE A 80 1.31 3.21 -5.14
C ILE A 80 0.42 4.21 -5.86
N ILE A 81 -0.40 4.90 -5.08
CA ILE A 81 -1.22 6.01 -5.56
C ILE A 81 -0.53 7.29 -5.10
N THR A 82 -0.41 8.25 -5.99
CA THR A 82 0.25 9.50 -5.68
C THR A 82 -0.46 10.66 -6.36
N LYS A 83 -0.37 11.83 -5.74
CA LYS A 83 -0.75 13.09 -6.35
C LYS A 83 0.46 13.65 -7.09
N ASP A 84 0.23 14.59 -8.01
CA ASP A 84 1.31 15.16 -8.81
C ASP A 84 2.45 15.71 -7.95
N GLU A 85 2.12 16.35 -6.84
CA GLU A 85 3.11 16.90 -5.92
C GLU A 85 3.95 15.82 -5.21
N ASP A 86 3.48 14.58 -5.20
CA ASP A 86 4.16 13.47 -4.52
C ASP A 86 5.01 12.63 -5.48
N PHE A 87 5.19 13.08 -6.72
CA PHE A 87 5.87 12.32 -7.76
C PHE A 87 7.27 11.85 -7.35
N GLN A 88 8.04 12.71 -6.70
CA GLN A 88 9.41 12.36 -6.29
C GLN A 88 9.42 11.27 -5.23
N GLN A 89 8.47 11.30 -4.30
CA GLN A 89 8.33 10.24 -3.30
C GLN A 89 7.92 8.92 -3.93
N ALA A 90 7.01 8.97 -4.90
CA ALA A 90 6.60 7.77 -5.63
C ALA A 90 7.77 7.13 -6.36
N LYS A 91 8.62 7.94 -6.99
CA LYS A 91 9.82 7.47 -7.67
C LYS A 91 10.79 6.79 -6.70
N GLN A 92 11.01 7.40 -5.54
CA GLN A 92 11.86 6.80 -4.51
C GLN A 92 11.31 5.47 -4.02
N ALA A 93 10.01 5.36 -3.85
CA ALA A 93 9.37 4.12 -3.42
C ALA A 93 9.53 3.02 -4.46
N ILE A 94 9.37 3.34 -5.74
CA ILE A 94 9.57 2.38 -6.83
C ILE A 94 11.02 1.91 -6.85
N ASP A 95 11.98 2.81 -6.75
CA ASP A 95 13.40 2.48 -6.73
C ASP A 95 13.74 1.58 -5.54
N LEU A 96 13.17 1.85 -4.38
CA LEU A 96 13.36 1.02 -3.20
C LEU A 96 12.80 -0.39 -3.40
N ILE A 97 11.61 -0.52 -3.96
CA ILE A 97 10.99 -1.81 -4.24
C ILE A 97 11.84 -2.61 -5.21
N CYS A 98 12.29 -2.00 -6.30
CA CYS A 98 13.15 -2.66 -7.29
C CYS A 98 14.47 -3.11 -6.66
N SER A 99 15.09 -2.27 -5.85
CA SER A 99 16.32 -2.60 -5.14
C SER A 99 16.15 -3.80 -4.22
N LEU A 100 15.04 -3.89 -3.52
CA LEU A 100 14.75 -5.02 -2.64
C LEU A 100 14.52 -6.32 -3.41
N TYR A 101 13.84 -6.24 -4.56
CA TYR A 101 13.65 -7.41 -5.42
C TYR A 101 14.95 -7.91 -6.01
N GLU A 102 15.85 -7.02 -6.41
CA GLU A 102 17.14 -7.40 -6.99
C GLU A 102 18.03 -8.17 -6.01
N ARG A 103 17.81 -8.00 -4.72
CA ARG A 103 18.59 -8.69 -3.69
C ARG A 103 18.11 -10.12 -3.42
N GLN A 104 16.97 -10.48 -3.95
CA GLN A 104 16.44 -11.82 -3.81
C GLN A 104 17.00 -12.75 -4.89
#